data_b804ebec676aca5e7a98f96cfde30662
#
_entry.id   b804ebec676aca5e7a98f96cfde30662
#
_cell.length_a   1.000
_cell.length_b   1.000
_cell.length_c   1.000
_cell.angle_alpha   90.00
_cell.angle_beta   90.00
_cell.angle_gamma   90.00
#
_symmetry.space_group_name_H-M   'P 1'
#
loop_
_entity.id
_entity.type
_entity.pdbx_description
1 polymer ?
#
loop_
_entity_poly.entity_id
_entity_poly.type
_entity_poly.pdbx_seq_one_letter_code
_entity_poly.pdbx_strand_id
1 'polypeptide(L)'
;MDPLEIARWQFGITTVYHFVMVPLTLGLGLLVAVMQTMWVRTGNERWLRMTKFWGKLYLINFIMGVATGLVQEFQFGMAWSEYSRFVGDVFGAPLAMEGLLAFFFESTFLGLWIFGWDRLPKKVHLATLWTAVVGSVVSAFFIIVANSWMQHPVGVELVDGRPVMNDVWAVLTNNTALVAYSHTLAGAVAVGAAFLLGISWYHLWQRRRDGIDTVDDRGAVVVGERADIPGRDRTDHRVWLTSLRIGAAVAVAAFAGVAATGDVQGKLMFEQQPLKMAAAEAACHDGTGFSVLSVGPLGGQDCDEVVTVIEIPGLLSFLAHNDFDTEVKGVNTLVPEYREAYGTHLPDDPIYGERAGQEIDYLPLMEVTYWGFRLMIGFGMLAAAFAALALWLTRKGTVPDSRPLMWTAVAGILAPFGANIAGWVFTEMGRQPFVVVPNPNPSGVDGVYMFTAAAVSPGVSGQEIVFSLATLGLIYGVLLVVETVLIVRYVRGGVAAAMPELAHRDEEHGPTDGPGRDDVLAFAY
;
A
#
# COMPACT_ATOMS: atom_id res chain seq x y z
N MET A 1 -10.27 -27.48 -14.46
CA MET A 1 -9.53 -26.51 -13.61
C MET A 1 -10.41 -26.16 -12.45
N ASP A 2 -9.90 -26.24 -11.26
CA ASP A 2 -10.62 -25.94 -10.04
C ASP A 2 -10.99 -24.42 -9.99
N PRO A 3 -12.28 -24.07 -9.93
CA PRO A 3 -12.72 -22.67 -9.90
C PRO A 3 -12.16 -21.90 -8.72
N LEU A 4 -12.03 -22.52 -7.54
CA LEU A 4 -11.50 -21.87 -6.35
C LEU A 4 -10.04 -21.44 -6.53
N GLU A 5 -9.19 -22.32 -7.03
CA GLU A 5 -7.78 -22.00 -7.26
C GLU A 5 -7.61 -20.82 -8.22
N ILE A 6 -8.36 -20.82 -9.31
CA ILE A 6 -8.28 -19.75 -10.32
C ILE A 6 -8.86 -18.44 -9.78
N ALA A 7 -9.97 -18.50 -9.03
CA ALA A 7 -10.56 -17.32 -8.40
C ALA A 7 -9.60 -16.68 -7.38
N ARG A 8 -8.86 -17.48 -6.61
CA ARG A 8 -7.82 -17.00 -5.70
C ARG A 8 -6.69 -16.28 -6.46
N TRP A 9 -6.19 -16.88 -7.53
CA TRP A 9 -5.18 -16.25 -8.38
C TRP A 9 -5.69 -14.95 -9.03
N GLN A 10 -6.92 -14.95 -9.53
CA GLN A 10 -7.53 -13.76 -10.12
C GLN A 10 -7.61 -12.62 -9.11
N PHE A 11 -8.18 -12.88 -7.94
CA PHE A 11 -8.28 -11.89 -6.87
C PHE A 11 -6.90 -11.42 -6.41
N GLY A 12 -5.96 -12.34 -6.17
CA GLY A 12 -4.62 -12.02 -5.73
C GLY A 12 -3.86 -11.11 -6.70
N ILE A 13 -3.85 -11.45 -8.00
CA ILE A 13 -3.15 -10.67 -9.03
C ILE A 13 -3.75 -9.27 -9.16
N THR A 14 -5.07 -9.17 -9.25
CA THR A 14 -5.74 -7.89 -9.44
C THR A 14 -5.63 -7.00 -8.20
N THR A 15 -5.73 -7.56 -7.01
CA THR A 15 -5.59 -6.81 -5.76
C THR A 15 -4.16 -6.35 -5.52
N VAL A 16 -3.15 -7.19 -5.76
CA VAL A 16 -1.74 -6.79 -5.65
C VAL A 16 -1.44 -5.64 -6.59
N TYR A 17 -1.93 -5.71 -7.83
CA TYR A 17 -1.72 -4.62 -8.78
C TYR A 17 -2.38 -3.31 -8.31
N HIS A 18 -3.65 -3.35 -7.90
CA HIS A 18 -4.34 -2.19 -7.35
C HIS A 18 -3.62 -1.65 -6.10
N PHE A 19 -3.16 -2.52 -5.24
CA PHE A 19 -2.45 -2.16 -4.01
C PHE A 19 -1.05 -1.54 -4.26
N VAL A 20 -0.48 -1.62 -5.45
CA VAL A 20 0.69 -0.80 -5.84
C VAL A 20 0.31 0.67 -5.97
N MET A 21 -0.89 0.97 -6.49
CA MET A 21 -1.34 2.36 -6.72
C MET A 21 -1.76 3.07 -5.43
N VAL A 22 -2.45 2.36 -4.54
CA VAL A 22 -3.07 2.95 -3.33
C VAL A 22 -2.05 3.60 -2.39
N PRO A 23 -0.96 2.96 -1.95
CA PRO A 23 0.00 3.57 -1.06
C PRO A 23 0.67 4.82 -1.66
N LEU A 24 0.96 4.80 -2.96
CA LEU A 24 1.53 5.97 -3.63
C LEU A 24 0.51 7.12 -3.71
N THR A 25 -0.75 6.83 -4.02
CA THR A 25 -1.83 7.84 -4.02
C THR A 25 -1.95 8.51 -2.64
N LEU A 26 -2.07 7.74 -1.58
CA LEU A 26 -2.23 8.25 -0.22
C LEU A 26 -1.01 9.05 0.22
N GLY A 27 0.19 8.45 0.11
CA GLY A 27 1.42 9.08 0.58
C GLY A 27 1.81 10.32 -0.22
N LEU A 28 1.78 10.24 -1.55
CA LEU A 28 2.14 11.37 -2.42
C LEU A 28 1.10 12.48 -2.36
N GLY A 29 -0.20 12.14 -2.30
CA GLY A 29 -1.29 13.11 -2.17
C GLY A 29 -1.15 13.99 -0.93
N LEU A 30 -0.89 13.39 0.24
CA LEU A 30 -0.62 14.12 1.49
C LEU A 30 0.58 15.06 1.35
N LEU A 31 1.69 14.59 0.75
CA LEU A 31 2.89 15.39 0.55
C LEU A 31 2.65 16.57 -0.41
N VAL A 32 1.92 16.36 -1.50
CA VAL A 32 1.55 17.42 -2.45
C VAL A 32 0.65 18.46 -1.79
N ALA A 33 -0.32 18.04 -0.97
CA ALA A 33 -1.19 18.96 -0.23
C ALA A 33 -0.40 19.83 0.77
N VAL A 34 0.60 19.25 1.44
CA VAL A 34 1.53 20.02 2.29
C VAL A 34 2.36 21.00 1.46
N MET A 35 2.89 20.59 0.31
CA MET A 35 3.66 21.46 -0.59
C MET A 35 2.82 22.64 -1.08
N GLN A 36 1.58 22.39 -1.49
CA GLN A 36 0.65 23.46 -1.90
C GLN A 36 0.29 24.38 -0.74
N THR A 37 0.13 23.85 0.46
CA THR A 37 -0.08 24.66 1.67
C THR A 37 1.08 25.61 1.91
N MET A 38 2.31 25.13 1.76
CA MET A 38 3.52 25.95 1.89
C MET A 38 3.59 27.03 0.81
N TRP A 39 3.21 26.70 -0.44
CA TRP A 39 3.11 27.70 -1.49
C TRP A 39 2.08 28.79 -1.18
N VAL A 40 0.88 28.41 -0.79
CA VAL A 40 -0.21 29.38 -0.47
C VAL A 40 0.18 30.29 0.70
N ARG A 41 0.91 29.76 1.71
CA ARG A 41 1.35 30.53 2.89
C ARG A 41 2.53 31.44 2.61
N THR A 42 3.50 31.00 1.79
CA THR A 42 4.78 31.69 1.62
C THR A 42 4.91 32.46 0.31
N GLY A 43 4.09 32.14 -0.70
CA GLY A 43 4.21 32.64 -2.06
C GLY A 43 5.50 32.20 -2.79
N ASN A 44 6.30 31.33 -2.20
CA ASN A 44 7.61 30.95 -2.74
C ASN A 44 7.46 30.01 -3.94
N GLU A 45 8.04 30.40 -5.08
CA GLU A 45 7.98 29.68 -6.36
C GLU A 45 8.49 28.23 -6.26
N ARG A 46 9.48 27.94 -5.42
CA ARG A 46 9.96 26.58 -5.18
C ARG A 46 8.81 25.63 -4.82
N TRP A 47 7.92 26.04 -3.91
CA TRP A 47 6.79 25.23 -3.48
C TRP A 47 5.74 25.07 -4.58
N LEU A 48 5.56 26.09 -5.43
CA LEU A 48 4.70 25.98 -6.60
C LEU A 48 5.24 24.92 -7.58
N ARG A 49 6.54 25.01 -7.93
CA ARG A 49 7.19 24.03 -8.81
C ARG A 49 7.12 22.61 -8.25
N MET A 50 7.34 22.44 -6.93
CA MET A 50 7.17 21.13 -6.27
C MET A 50 5.72 20.65 -6.40
N THR A 51 4.73 21.49 -6.11
CA THR A 51 3.31 21.12 -6.20
C THR A 51 2.92 20.70 -7.61
N LYS A 52 3.32 21.44 -8.63
CA LYS A 52 3.01 21.14 -10.04
C LYS A 52 3.67 19.82 -10.48
N PHE A 53 4.96 19.62 -10.19
CA PHE A 53 5.68 18.42 -10.59
C PHE A 53 5.16 17.17 -9.87
N TRP A 54 5.13 17.17 -8.55
CA TRP A 54 4.67 16.03 -7.77
C TRP A 54 3.17 15.80 -7.92
N GLY A 55 2.39 16.87 -8.08
CA GLY A 55 0.96 16.79 -8.37
C GLY A 55 0.66 16.12 -9.71
N LYS A 56 1.51 16.31 -10.74
CA LYS A 56 1.35 15.61 -12.02
C LYS A 56 1.57 14.10 -11.87
N LEU A 57 2.59 13.68 -11.13
CA LEU A 57 2.85 12.26 -10.86
C LEU A 57 1.75 11.66 -9.98
N TYR A 58 1.27 12.39 -8.98
CA TYR A 58 0.10 12.01 -8.17
C TYR A 58 -1.13 11.75 -9.03
N LEU A 59 -1.46 12.64 -9.97
CA LEU A 59 -2.60 12.48 -10.86
C LEU A 59 -2.49 11.26 -11.78
N ILE A 60 -1.32 10.98 -12.33
CA ILE A 60 -1.10 9.81 -13.18
C ILE A 60 -1.42 8.54 -12.39
N ASN A 61 -0.82 8.39 -11.22
CA ASN A 61 -1.03 7.24 -10.35
C ASN A 61 -2.48 7.14 -9.85
N PHE A 62 -3.09 8.27 -9.47
CA PHE A 62 -4.47 8.34 -9.01
C PHE A 62 -5.45 7.80 -10.05
N ILE A 63 -5.34 8.24 -11.32
CA ILE A 63 -6.23 7.77 -12.39
C ILE A 63 -6.12 6.26 -12.60
N MET A 64 -4.90 5.71 -12.53
CA MET A 64 -4.68 4.27 -12.63
C MET A 64 -5.25 3.54 -11.40
N GLY A 65 -5.12 4.12 -10.21
CA GLY A 65 -5.71 3.60 -8.98
C GLY A 65 -7.23 3.49 -9.04
N VAL A 66 -7.91 4.54 -9.52
CA VAL A 66 -9.37 4.53 -9.69
C VAL A 66 -9.81 3.46 -10.70
N ALA A 67 -9.15 3.38 -11.86
CA ALA A 67 -9.51 2.39 -12.88
C ALA A 67 -9.38 0.95 -12.36
N THR A 68 -8.33 0.66 -11.59
CA THR A 68 -8.10 -0.68 -11.03
C THR A 68 -8.96 -0.95 -9.79
N GLY A 69 -9.31 0.07 -9.01
CA GLY A 69 -10.20 -0.05 -7.85
C GLY A 69 -11.61 -0.46 -8.22
N LEU A 70 -12.17 0.14 -9.27
CA LEU A 70 -13.48 -0.26 -9.79
C LEU A 70 -13.55 -1.75 -10.15
N VAL A 71 -12.47 -2.30 -10.72
CA VAL A 71 -12.42 -3.73 -11.05
C VAL A 71 -12.48 -4.60 -9.78
N GLN A 72 -11.88 -4.15 -8.66
CA GLN A 72 -11.91 -4.91 -7.40
C GLN A 72 -13.34 -5.08 -6.88
N GLU A 73 -14.17 -4.06 -6.93
CA GLU A 73 -15.56 -4.16 -6.50
C GLU A 73 -16.38 -5.12 -7.37
N PHE A 74 -16.17 -5.09 -8.68
CA PHE A 74 -16.85 -6.03 -9.58
C PHE A 74 -16.49 -7.49 -9.31
N GLN A 75 -15.31 -7.78 -8.82
CA GLN A 75 -14.88 -9.16 -8.51
C GLN A 75 -15.74 -9.84 -7.45
N PHE A 76 -16.26 -9.08 -6.48
CA PHE A 76 -17.17 -9.63 -5.46
C PHE A 76 -18.45 -10.23 -6.09
N GLY A 77 -18.99 -9.60 -7.12
CA GLY A 77 -20.16 -10.11 -7.85
C GLY A 77 -19.84 -11.18 -8.89
N MET A 78 -18.59 -11.32 -9.32
CA MET A 78 -18.19 -12.29 -10.36
C MET A 78 -17.87 -13.65 -9.77
N ALA A 79 -16.67 -13.82 -9.21
CA ALA A 79 -16.17 -15.11 -8.74
C ALA A 79 -16.47 -15.39 -7.26
N TRP A 80 -16.92 -14.38 -6.48
CA TRP A 80 -17.06 -14.45 -5.03
C TRP A 80 -18.47 -14.15 -4.53
N SER A 81 -19.51 -14.61 -5.25
CA SER A 81 -20.91 -14.27 -4.92
C SER A 81 -21.39 -14.86 -3.60
N GLU A 82 -20.95 -16.03 -3.19
CA GLU A 82 -21.34 -16.61 -1.90
C GLU A 82 -20.70 -15.84 -0.74
N TYR A 83 -19.44 -15.45 -0.89
CA TYR A 83 -18.82 -14.52 0.04
C TYR A 83 -19.63 -13.21 0.14
N SER A 84 -19.99 -12.60 -0.99
CA SER A 84 -20.77 -11.36 -1.03
C SER A 84 -22.14 -11.50 -0.36
N ARG A 85 -22.80 -12.66 -0.51
CA ARG A 85 -24.05 -12.96 0.19
C ARG A 85 -23.89 -13.11 1.69
N PHE A 86 -22.76 -13.73 2.12
CA PHE A 86 -22.47 -13.91 3.53
C PHE A 86 -22.19 -12.58 4.24
N VAL A 87 -21.34 -11.74 3.66
CA VAL A 87 -20.91 -10.48 4.28
C VAL A 87 -21.75 -9.27 3.92
N GLY A 88 -22.74 -9.41 3.00
CA GLY A 88 -23.44 -8.29 2.35
C GLY A 88 -24.11 -7.32 3.32
N ASP A 89 -24.69 -7.81 4.39
CA ASP A 89 -25.34 -6.97 5.39
C ASP A 89 -24.33 -6.14 6.20
N VAL A 90 -23.17 -6.69 6.45
CA VAL A 90 -22.09 -6.02 7.20
C VAL A 90 -21.29 -5.05 6.33
N PHE A 91 -20.98 -5.46 5.08
CA PHE A 91 -20.15 -4.66 4.17
C PHE A 91 -20.94 -3.58 3.44
N GLY A 92 -22.26 -3.74 3.33
CA GLY A 92 -23.09 -2.79 2.61
C GLY A 92 -22.94 -1.36 3.12
N ALA A 93 -22.93 -1.15 4.43
CA ALA A 93 -22.78 0.17 5.03
C ALA A 93 -21.37 0.79 4.81
N PRO A 94 -20.25 0.13 5.14
CA PRO A 94 -18.90 0.67 4.88
C PRO A 94 -18.66 0.96 3.39
N LEU A 95 -19.02 0.06 2.47
CA LEU A 95 -18.82 0.26 1.04
C LEU A 95 -19.73 1.36 0.47
N ALA A 96 -20.97 1.47 0.94
CA ALA A 96 -21.84 2.58 0.57
C ALA A 96 -21.29 3.93 1.06
N MET A 97 -20.76 3.99 2.28
CA MET A 97 -20.12 5.20 2.80
C MET A 97 -18.85 5.53 2.03
N GLU A 98 -18.06 4.55 1.64
CA GLU A 98 -16.91 4.75 0.77
C GLU A 98 -17.32 5.35 -0.57
N GLY A 99 -18.25 4.73 -1.28
CA GLY A 99 -18.68 5.21 -2.60
C GLY A 99 -19.37 6.58 -2.55
N LEU A 100 -20.32 6.77 -1.62
CA LEU A 100 -21.13 7.99 -1.56
C LEU A 100 -20.42 9.19 -0.93
N LEU A 101 -19.57 8.97 0.06
CA LEU A 101 -18.86 10.06 0.74
C LEU A 101 -17.42 10.18 0.23
N ALA A 102 -16.61 9.15 0.42
CA ALA A 102 -15.19 9.25 0.18
C ALA A 102 -14.87 9.42 -1.32
N PHE A 103 -15.33 8.50 -2.17
CA PHE A 103 -15.06 8.55 -3.61
C PHE A 103 -15.72 9.75 -4.31
N PHE A 104 -16.91 10.17 -3.87
CA PHE A 104 -17.55 11.38 -4.39
C PHE A 104 -16.71 12.64 -4.07
N PHE A 105 -16.24 12.78 -2.83
CA PHE A 105 -15.36 13.89 -2.47
C PHE A 105 -14.04 13.82 -3.23
N GLU A 106 -13.44 12.64 -3.28
CA GLU A 106 -12.18 12.41 -3.96
C GLU A 106 -12.25 12.82 -5.44
N SER A 107 -13.18 12.27 -6.20
CA SER A 107 -13.31 12.52 -7.63
C SER A 107 -13.73 13.94 -7.96
N THR A 108 -14.74 14.47 -7.25
CA THR A 108 -15.28 15.82 -7.50
C THR A 108 -14.25 16.91 -7.17
N PHE A 109 -13.63 16.82 -5.99
CA PHE A 109 -12.69 17.85 -5.57
C PHE A 109 -11.34 17.75 -6.26
N LEU A 110 -10.94 16.56 -6.70
CA LEU A 110 -9.78 16.41 -7.57
C LEU A 110 -10.03 17.03 -8.94
N GLY A 111 -11.22 16.84 -9.52
CA GLY A 111 -11.62 17.53 -10.74
C GLY A 111 -11.57 19.06 -10.59
N LEU A 112 -12.11 19.59 -9.48
CA LEU A 112 -12.00 21.01 -9.16
C LEU A 112 -10.55 21.48 -8.98
N TRP A 113 -9.68 20.67 -8.42
CA TRP A 113 -8.26 20.97 -8.29
C TRP A 113 -7.55 21.00 -9.65
N ILE A 114 -7.81 20.03 -10.54
CA ILE A 114 -7.20 19.97 -11.88
C ILE A 114 -7.57 21.21 -12.70
N PHE A 115 -8.87 21.54 -12.77
CA PHE A 115 -9.39 22.61 -13.63
C PHE A 115 -9.47 23.97 -12.95
N GLY A 116 -9.11 24.07 -11.68
CA GLY A 116 -9.26 25.27 -10.85
C GLY A 116 -8.05 26.19 -10.75
N TRP A 117 -6.89 25.83 -11.35
CA TRP A 117 -5.63 26.54 -11.15
C TRP A 117 -5.73 28.07 -11.40
N ASP A 118 -6.33 28.47 -12.53
CA ASP A 118 -6.45 29.87 -12.91
C ASP A 118 -7.87 30.45 -12.68
N ARG A 119 -8.78 29.61 -12.13
CA ARG A 119 -10.18 29.97 -11.93
C ARG A 119 -10.56 30.16 -10.47
N LEU A 120 -9.90 29.46 -9.56
CA LEU A 120 -10.21 29.50 -8.13
C LEU A 120 -9.22 30.35 -7.35
N PRO A 121 -9.69 31.10 -6.33
CA PRO A 121 -8.78 31.74 -5.39
C PRO A 121 -7.84 30.71 -4.74
N LYS A 122 -6.54 31.06 -4.55
CA LYS A 122 -5.49 30.13 -4.07
C LYS A 122 -5.89 29.31 -2.84
N LYS A 123 -6.61 29.92 -1.87
CA LYS A 123 -7.06 29.23 -0.65
C LYS A 123 -8.17 28.21 -0.94
N VAL A 124 -9.10 28.55 -1.83
CA VAL A 124 -10.19 27.64 -2.24
C VAL A 124 -9.60 26.48 -3.05
N HIS A 125 -8.69 26.77 -3.97
CA HIS A 125 -7.97 25.76 -4.74
C HIS A 125 -7.16 24.80 -3.85
N LEU A 126 -6.51 25.30 -2.79
CA LEU A 126 -5.87 24.46 -1.78
C LEU A 126 -6.89 23.59 -1.04
N ALA A 127 -8.04 24.14 -0.68
CA ALA A 127 -9.09 23.38 0.00
C ALA A 127 -9.61 22.22 -0.86
N THR A 128 -9.73 22.40 -2.20
CA THR A 128 -10.13 21.30 -3.07
C THR A 128 -9.16 20.12 -3.03
N LEU A 129 -7.84 20.37 -3.04
CA LEU A 129 -6.84 19.32 -2.91
C LEU A 129 -6.93 18.62 -1.55
N TRP A 130 -7.01 19.37 -0.45
CA TRP A 130 -7.14 18.76 0.88
C TRP A 130 -8.41 17.93 1.01
N THR A 131 -9.53 18.37 0.44
CA THR A 131 -10.78 17.58 0.45
C THR A 131 -10.63 16.30 -0.35
N ALA A 132 -10.00 16.34 -1.54
CA ALA A 132 -9.72 15.14 -2.31
C ALA A 132 -8.81 14.16 -1.55
N VAL A 133 -7.70 14.64 -0.99
CA VAL A 133 -6.75 13.81 -0.23
C VAL A 133 -7.39 13.22 1.03
N VAL A 134 -8.21 13.99 1.76
CA VAL A 134 -8.97 13.47 2.91
C VAL A 134 -9.99 12.43 2.44
N GLY A 135 -10.63 12.63 1.29
CA GLY A 135 -11.50 11.63 0.66
C GLY A 135 -10.77 10.29 0.46
N SER A 136 -9.58 10.31 -0.16
CA SER A 136 -8.76 9.09 -0.36
C SER A 136 -8.38 8.42 0.97
N VAL A 137 -8.00 9.21 1.98
CA VAL A 137 -7.64 8.69 3.31
C VAL A 137 -8.84 8.03 4.00
N VAL A 138 -10.04 8.62 3.87
CA VAL A 138 -11.29 8.08 4.42
C VAL A 138 -11.76 6.85 3.62
N SER A 139 -11.60 6.84 2.30
CA SER A 139 -11.88 5.66 1.45
C SER A 139 -11.06 4.46 1.91
N ALA A 140 -9.74 4.64 2.08
CA ALA A 140 -8.87 3.60 2.60
C ALA A 140 -9.30 3.10 3.99
N PHE A 141 -9.86 3.96 4.85
CA PHE A 141 -10.38 3.55 6.15
C PHE A 141 -11.56 2.57 6.00
N PHE A 142 -12.55 2.87 5.18
CA PHE A 142 -13.72 1.99 5.01
C PHE A 142 -13.34 0.62 4.44
N ILE A 143 -12.42 0.57 3.48
CA ILE A 143 -11.93 -0.71 2.92
C ILE A 143 -11.17 -1.52 3.98
N ILE A 144 -10.33 -0.86 4.78
CA ILE A 144 -9.60 -1.55 5.88
C ILE A 144 -10.58 -2.01 6.97
N VAL A 145 -11.65 -1.27 7.26
CA VAL A 145 -12.71 -1.73 8.19
C VAL A 145 -13.34 -3.03 7.69
N ALA A 146 -13.70 -3.10 6.40
CA ALA A 146 -14.26 -4.30 5.80
C ALA A 146 -13.27 -5.49 5.86
N ASN A 147 -12.02 -5.28 5.47
CA ASN A 147 -10.98 -6.32 5.55
C ASN A 147 -10.71 -6.78 7.00
N SER A 148 -10.67 -5.84 7.93
CA SER A 148 -10.41 -6.13 9.35
C SER A 148 -11.57 -6.87 10.00
N TRP A 149 -12.79 -6.61 9.58
CA TRP A 149 -13.94 -7.37 10.05
C TRP A 149 -13.85 -8.86 9.64
N MET A 150 -13.39 -9.16 8.43
CA MET A 150 -13.11 -10.55 8.03
C MET A 150 -12.06 -11.24 8.91
N GLN A 151 -11.17 -10.48 9.49
CA GLN A 151 -10.11 -10.98 10.35
C GLN A 151 -10.51 -11.06 11.83
N HIS A 152 -11.50 -10.27 12.24
CA HIS A 152 -12.02 -10.19 13.60
C HIS A 152 -13.49 -9.74 13.55
N PRO A 153 -14.45 -10.67 13.32
CA PRO A 153 -15.87 -10.35 13.27
C PRO A 153 -16.39 -9.80 14.59
N VAL A 154 -16.99 -8.62 14.55
CA VAL A 154 -17.61 -7.92 15.69
C VAL A 154 -18.84 -7.16 15.24
N GLY A 155 -19.74 -6.77 16.16
CA GLY A 155 -20.89 -5.91 15.88
C GLY A 155 -21.96 -6.58 15.02
N VAL A 156 -22.06 -7.90 15.08
CA VAL A 156 -23.03 -8.70 14.32
C VAL A 156 -23.69 -9.75 15.21
N GLU A 157 -24.81 -10.25 14.77
CA GLU A 157 -25.46 -11.46 15.25
C GLU A 157 -25.70 -12.44 14.12
N LEU A 158 -25.73 -13.73 14.42
CA LEU A 158 -25.98 -14.76 13.43
C LEU A 158 -27.48 -14.99 13.26
N VAL A 159 -28.06 -14.65 12.09
CA VAL A 159 -29.46 -14.86 11.76
C VAL A 159 -29.52 -15.75 10.53
N ASP A 160 -30.18 -16.91 10.64
CA ASP A 160 -30.31 -17.90 9.56
C ASP A 160 -28.96 -18.26 8.88
N GLY A 161 -27.90 -18.40 9.70
CA GLY A 161 -26.56 -18.75 9.24
C GLY A 161 -25.78 -17.63 8.57
N ARG A 162 -26.26 -16.36 8.65
CA ARG A 162 -25.59 -15.19 8.10
C ARG A 162 -25.35 -14.12 9.16
N PRO A 163 -24.22 -13.42 9.12
CA PRO A 163 -23.98 -12.30 10.01
C PRO A 163 -24.86 -11.10 9.60
N VAL A 164 -25.67 -10.62 10.53
CA VAL A 164 -26.49 -9.42 10.41
C VAL A 164 -25.91 -8.35 11.32
N MET A 165 -25.66 -7.15 10.79
CA MET A 165 -25.06 -6.06 11.56
C MET A 165 -26.04 -5.54 12.60
N ASN A 166 -25.63 -5.57 13.87
CA ASN A 166 -26.41 -5.03 15.00
C ASN A 166 -25.74 -3.82 15.66
N ASP A 167 -24.44 -3.62 15.46
CA ASP A 167 -23.70 -2.46 15.98
C ASP A 167 -22.66 -1.95 14.95
N VAL A 168 -23.05 -0.91 14.21
CA VAL A 168 -22.18 -0.27 13.21
C VAL A 168 -20.92 0.35 13.83
N TRP A 169 -21.02 0.85 15.07
CA TRP A 169 -19.87 1.45 15.73
C TRP A 169 -18.85 0.40 16.16
N ALA A 170 -19.28 -0.76 16.61
CA ALA A 170 -18.37 -1.87 16.89
C ALA A 170 -17.62 -2.30 15.62
N VAL A 171 -18.28 -2.31 14.45
CA VAL A 171 -17.64 -2.59 13.17
C VAL A 171 -16.62 -1.51 12.79
N LEU A 172 -17.01 -0.22 12.83
CA LEU A 172 -16.17 0.91 12.43
C LEU A 172 -15.00 1.14 13.41
N THR A 173 -15.16 0.86 14.68
CA THR A 173 -14.12 1.04 15.72
C THR A 173 -13.47 -0.27 16.14
N ASN A 174 -13.59 -1.31 15.34
CA ASN A 174 -12.88 -2.57 15.53
C ASN A 174 -11.39 -2.30 15.79
N ASN A 175 -10.84 -2.85 16.86
CA ASN A 175 -9.43 -2.66 17.22
C ASN A 175 -8.48 -3.10 16.09
N THR A 176 -8.79 -4.21 15.41
CA THR A 176 -8.05 -4.68 14.25
C THR A 176 -8.07 -3.64 13.12
N ALA A 177 -9.23 -3.02 12.86
CA ALA A 177 -9.36 -1.98 11.84
C ALA A 177 -8.52 -0.74 12.17
N LEU A 178 -8.60 -0.24 13.39
CA LEU A 178 -7.88 0.97 13.80
C LEU A 178 -6.36 0.80 13.73
N VAL A 179 -5.86 -0.37 14.15
CA VAL A 179 -4.43 -0.67 14.14
C VAL A 179 -3.93 -0.94 12.72
N ALA A 180 -4.64 -1.78 11.94
CA ALA A 180 -4.29 -2.08 10.56
C ALA A 180 -4.32 -0.83 9.68
N TYR A 181 -5.32 0.03 9.85
CA TYR A 181 -5.40 1.31 9.13
C TYR A 181 -4.23 2.23 9.45
N SER A 182 -3.88 2.37 10.73
CA SER A 182 -2.75 3.20 11.16
C SER A 182 -1.43 2.69 10.58
N HIS A 183 -1.23 1.37 10.57
CA HIS A 183 -0.06 0.71 9.98
C HIS A 183 0.01 0.92 8.47
N THR A 184 -1.10 0.67 7.76
CA THR A 184 -1.20 0.82 6.31
C THR A 184 -0.99 2.28 5.87
N LEU A 185 -1.56 3.24 6.60
CA LEU A 185 -1.37 4.67 6.31
C LEU A 185 0.09 5.10 6.51
N ALA A 186 0.74 4.66 7.58
CA ALA A 186 2.16 4.91 7.79
C ALA A 186 3.02 4.29 6.66
N GLY A 187 2.69 3.07 6.23
CA GLY A 187 3.31 2.41 5.08
C GLY A 187 3.12 3.18 3.78
N ALA A 188 1.92 3.71 3.53
CA ALA A 188 1.63 4.54 2.37
C ALA A 188 2.42 5.85 2.35
N VAL A 189 2.54 6.51 3.51
CA VAL A 189 3.38 7.72 3.65
C VAL A 189 4.85 7.39 3.38
N ALA A 190 5.35 6.23 3.82
CA ALA A 190 6.71 5.78 3.52
C ALA A 190 6.94 5.56 2.02
N VAL A 191 5.95 5.02 1.29
CA VAL A 191 6.00 4.87 -0.19
C VAL A 191 6.11 6.23 -0.86
N GLY A 192 5.22 7.18 -0.57
CA GLY A 192 5.26 8.53 -1.14
C GLY A 192 6.58 9.26 -0.83
N ALA A 193 7.09 9.10 0.39
CA ALA A 193 8.34 9.70 0.84
C ALA A 193 9.57 9.11 0.12
N ALA A 194 9.63 7.79 -0.07
CA ALA A 194 10.70 7.13 -0.82
C ALA A 194 10.66 7.51 -2.31
N PHE A 195 9.47 7.69 -2.88
CA PHE A 195 9.28 8.16 -4.24
C PHE A 195 9.87 9.57 -4.43
N LEU A 196 9.59 10.49 -3.49
CA LEU A 196 10.23 11.82 -3.47
C LEU A 196 11.75 11.72 -3.39
N LEU A 197 12.27 10.89 -2.49
CA LEU A 197 13.69 10.74 -2.24
C LEU A 197 14.43 10.25 -3.49
N GLY A 198 13.99 9.14 -4.07
CA GLY A 198 14.68 8.49 -5.17
C GLY A 198 14.72 9.34 -6.45
N ILE A 199 13.57 9.92 -6.84
CA ILE A 199 13.48 10.80 -8.02
C ILE A 199 14.29 12.08 -7.81
N SER A 200 14.22 12.70 -6.63
CA SER A 200 14.99 13.91 -6.34
C SER A 200 16.49 13.65 -6.33
N TRP A 201 16.92 12.48 -5.84
CA TRP A 201 18.32 12.07 -5.91
C TRP A 201 18.81 11.95 -7.35
N TYR A 202 18.03 11.31 -8.21
CA TYR A 202 18.33 11.19 -9.65
C TYR A 202 18.57 12.57 -10.29
N HIS A 203 17.69 13.54 -10.05
CA HIS A 203 17.84 14.88 -10.62
C HIS A 203 19.05 15.64 -10.08
N LEU A 204 19.31 15.59 -8.78
CA LEU A 204 20.49 16.22 -8.18
C LEU A 204 21.80 15.60 -8.72
N TRP A 205 21.83 14.27 -8.85
CA TRP A 205 22.99 13.58 -9.45
C TRP A 205 23.15 13.94 -10.92
N GLN A 206 22.07 14.02 -11.69
CA GLN A 206 22.12 14.43 -13.10
C GLN A 206 22.65 15.85 -13.26
N ARG A 207 22.23 16.81 -12.42
CA ARG A 207 22.74 18.18 -12.43
C ARG A 207 24.25 18.25 -12.18
N ARG A 208 24.75 17.42 -11.26
CA ARG A 208 26.21 17.31 -11.04
C ARG A 208 26.93 16.73 -12.24
N ARG A 209 26.46 15.64 -12.77
CA ARG A 209 27.06 14.98 -13.93
C ARG A 209 27.12 15.90 -15.17
N ASP A 210 26.07 16.69 -15.37
CA ASP A 210 25.97 17.61 -16.50
C ASP A 210 26.75 18.93 -16.25
N GLY A 211 27.49 19.03 -15.12
CA GLY A 211 28.35 20.17 -14.78
C GLY A 211 27.58 21.45 -14.40
N ILE A 212 26.26 21.34 -14.14
CA ILE A 212 25.44 22.49 -13.73
C ILE A 212 25.76 22.86 -12.29
N ASP A 213 25.73 21.86 -11.39
CA ASP A 213 26.08 22.05 -9.98
C ASP A 213 27.51 21.52 -9.76
N THR A 214 28.40 22.38 -9.27
CA THR A 214 29.80 22.04 -8.97
C THR A 214 30.06 22.09 -7.47
N VAL A 215 31.15 21.55 -7.02
CA VAL A 215 31.57 21.59 -5.61
C VAL A 215 32.86 22.40 -5.53
N ASP A 216 32.91 23.40 -4.68
CA ASP A 216 34.11 24.21 -4.44
C ASP A 216 35.16 23.46 -3.60
N ASP A 217 36.35 24.05 -3.45
CA ASP A 217 37.45 23.48 -2.68
C ASP A 217 37.11 23.25 -1.19
N ARG A 218 36.03 23.85 -0.69
CA ARG A 218 35.57 23.70 0.70
C ARG A 218 34.46 22.64 0.81
N GLY A 219 34.09 22.00 -0.30
CA GLY A 219 33.00 21.00 -0.38
C GLY A 219 31.60 21.63 -0.34
N ALA A 220 31.46 22.93 -0.60
CA ALA A 220 30.17 23.56 -0.74
C ALA A 220 29.68 23.49 -2.19
N VAL A 221 28.37 23.34 -2.38
CA VAL A 221 27.76 23.32 -3.72
C VAL A 221 27.69 24.71 -4.28
N VAL A 222 28.35 24.91 -5.40
CA VAL A 222 28.12 26.06 -6.28
C VAL A 222 27.01 25.68 -7.23
N VAL A 223 25.83 26.23 -6.99
CA VAL A 223 24.65 25.99 -7.81
C VAL A 223 24.79 26.81 -9.10
N GLY A 224 24.96 26.12 -10.20
CA GLY A 224 25.00 26.71 -11.53
C GLY A 224 23.62 27.04 -12.05
N GLU A 225 23.59 27.87 -13.09
CA GLU A 225 22.41 28.21 -13.84
C GLU A 225 22.69 27.93 -15.32
N ARG A 226 21.79 27.22 -15.95
CA ARG A 226 21.89 26.89 -17.36
C ARG A 226 20.67 27.44 -18.07
N ALA A 227 20.79 28.68 -18.55
CA ALA A 227 19.70 29.42 -19.18
C ALA A 227 19.26 28.80 -20.52
N ASP A 228 20.12 27.99 -21.14
CA ASP A 228 19.85 27.29 -22.40
C ASP A 228 18.94 26.05 -22.23
N ILE A 229 18.68 25.61 -20.99
CA ILE A 229 17.84 24.46 -20.73
C ILE A 229 16.74 24.86 -19.72
N PRO A 230 15.45 24.93 -20.18
CA PRO A 230 14.33 25.21 -19.30
C PRO A 230 14.25 24.26 -18.11
N GLY A 231 13.94 24.78 -16.94
CA GLY A 231 13.81 23.98 -15.72
C GLY A 231 15.13 23.56 -15.06
N ARG A 232 16.29 24.13 -15.46
CA ARG A 232 17.61 23.86 -14.86
C ARG A 232 18.23 25.07 -14.17
N ASP A 233 17.38 25.92 -13.60
CA ASP A 233 17.80 27.10 -12.84
C ASP A 233 18.17 26.76 -11.39
N ARG A 234 18.53 27.81 -10.60
CA ARG A 234 18.85 27.66 -9.17
C ARG A 234 17.63 27.23 -8.34
N THR A 235 16.43 27.57 -8.79
CA THR A 235 15.19 27.19 -8.09
C THR A 235 14.98 25.70 -8.18
N ASP A 236 15.31 25.06 -9.32
CA ASP A 236 15.20 23.61 -9.48
C ASP A 236 16.13 22.84 -8.57
N HIS A 237 17.38 23.31 -8.37
CA HIS A 237 18.23 22.69 -7.36
C HIS A 237 17.55 22.67 -5.97
N ARG A 238 16.94 23.79 -5.59
CA ARG A 238 16.21 23.91 -4.32
C ARG A 238 14.95 23.05 -4.28
N VAL A 239 14.26 22.87 -5.41
CA VAL A 239 13.12 21.95 -5.55
C VAL A 239 13.59 20.52 -5.21
N TRP A 240 14.61 20.04 -5.90
CA TRP A 240 15.09 18.67 -5.73
C TRP A 240 15.70 18.42 -4.35
N LEU A 241 16.53 19.34 -3.85
CA LEU A 241 17.13 19.19 -2.51
C LEU A 241 16.07 19.23 -1.40
N THR A 242 15.05 20.10 -1.54
CA THR A 242 13.96 20.17 -0.56
C THR A 242 13.09 18.93 -0.62
N SER A 243 12.72 18.46 -1.82
CA SER A 243 11.95 17.23 -2.00
C SER A 243 12.68 16.01 -1.44
N LEU A 244 13.98 15.89 -1.70
CA LEU A 244 14.81 14.80 -1.17
C LEU A 244 14.81 14.80 0.36
N ARG A 245 15.05 15.96 0.98
CA ARG A 245 15.11 16.07 2.45
C ARG A 245 13.77 15.83 3.12
N ILE A 246 12.69 16.33 2.53
CA ILE A 246 11.32 16.04 2.99
C ILE A 246 11.06 14.54 2.84
N GLY A 247 11.32 13.97 1.67
CA GLY A 247 11.15 12.55 1.43
C GLY A 247 11.92 11.69 2.44
N ALA A 248 13.22 11.98 2.63
CA ALA A 248 14.03 11.23 3.56
C ALA A 248 13.59 11.38 5.03
N ALA A 249 13.26 12.60 5.48
CA ALA A 249 12.81 12.84 6.86
C ALA A 249 11.44 12.21 7.13
N VAL A 250 10.51 12.36 6.18
CA VAL A 250 9.17 11.75 6.28
C VAL A 250 9.26 10.23 6.22
N ALA A 251 10.14 9.65 5.38
CA ALA A 251 10.35 8.20 5.35
C ALA A 251 10.84 7.67 6.70
N VAL A 252 11.85 8.29 7.32
CA VAL A 252 12.32 7.88 8.66
C VAL A 252 11.20 7.95 9.70
N ALA A 253 10.41 9.04 9.71
CA ALA A 253 9.29 9.18 10.63
C ALA A 253 8.18 8.15 10.37
N ALA A 254 7.85 7.92 9.09
CA ALA A 254 6.85 6.95 8.68
C ALA A 254 7.24 5.51 9.06
N PHE A 255 8.50 5.12 8.85
CA PHE A 255 8.98 3.80 9.27
C PHE A 255 9.03 3.63 10.80
N ALA A 256 9.31 4.69 11.56
CA ALA A 256 9.13 4.65 13.01
C ALA A 256 7.65 4.42 13.39
N GLY A 257 6.72 5.06 12.68
CA GLY A 257 5.29 4.82 12.82
C GLY A 257 4.89 3.39 12.43
N VAL A 258 5.42 2.87 11.30
CA VAL A 258 5.22 1.48 10.86
C VAL A 258 5.70 0.49 11.93
N ALA A 259 6.87 0.72 12.53
CA ALA A 259 7.40 -0.15 13.57
C ALA A 259 6.51 -0.13 14.82
N ALA A 260 6.10 1.05 15.28
CA ALA A 260 5.24 1.19 16.46
C ALA A 260 3.85 0.57 16.26
N THR A 261 3.21 0.83 15.11
CA THR A 261 1.89 0.26 14.81
C THR A 261 1.97 -1.23 14.49
N GLY A 262 3.08 -1.68 13.89
CA GLY A 262 3.35 -3.08 13.58
C GLY A 262 3.54 -3.94 14.85
N ASP A 263 4.19 -3.40 15.87
CA ASP A 263 4.29 -4.06 17.18
C ASP A 263 2.91 -4.30 17.83
N VAL A 264 2.08 -3.25 17.84
CA VAL A 264 0.70 -3.37 18.35
C VAL A 264 -0.13 -4.36 17.52
N GLN A 265 -0.01 -4.31 16.19
CA GLN A 265 -0.73 -5.21 15.29
C GLN A 265 -0.27 -6.67 15.44
N GLY A 266 1.03 -6.91 15.61
CA GLY A 266 1.58 -8.23 15.84
C GLY A 266 0.99 -8.88 17.09
N LYS A 267 0.99 -8.16 18.22
CA LYS A 267 0.41 -8.62 19.48
C LYS A 267 -1.07 -8.95 19.36
N LEU A 268 -1.83 -8.05 18.70
CA LEU A 268 -3.25 -8.27 18.45
C LEU A 268 -3.48 -9.51 17.57
N MET A 269 -2.61 -9.78 16.59
CA MET A 269 -2.71 -10.97 15.74
C MET A 269 -2.35 -12.26 16.48
N PHE A 270 -1.43 -12.25 17.45
CA PHE A 270 -1.18 -13.41 18.30
C PHE A 270 -2.42 -13.79 19.15
N GLU A 271 -3.20 -12.80 19.58
CA GLU A 271 -4.45 -13.03 20.31
C GLU A 271 -5.59 -13.51 19.40
N GLN A 272 -5.75 -12.90 18.22
CA GLN A 272 -6.92 -13.12 17.35
C GLN A 272 -6.71 -14.23 16.32
N GLN A 273 -5.49 -14.44 15.85
CA GLN A 273 -5.14 -15.41 14.81
C GLN A 273 -3.83 -16.12 15.17
N PRO A 274 -3.79 -16.90 16.25
CA PRO A 274 -2.55 -17.51 16.74
C PRO A 274 -1.91 -18.44 15.69
N LEU A 275 -2.70 -19.22 14.94
CA LEU A 275 -2.18 -20.12 13.91
C LEU A 275 -1.51 -19.36 12.74
N LYS A 276 -2.05 -18.22 12.34
CA LYS A 276 -1.43 -17.34 11.36
C LYS A 276 -0.07 -16.83 11.83
N MET A 277 0.03 -16.44 13.09
CA MET A 277 1.30 -15.95 13.64
C MET A 277 2.30 -17.09 13.84
N ALA A 278 1.86 -18.27 14.28
CA ALA A 278 2.72 -19.44 14.35
C ALA A 278 3.31 -19.81 12.97
N ALA A 279 2.49 -19.76 11.92
CA ALA A 279 2.96 -19.98 10.55
C ALA A 279 3.91 -18.88 10.05
N ALA A 280 3.64 -17.60 10.41
CA ALA A 280 4.50 -16.46 10.07
C ALA A 280 5.87 -16.51 10.73
N GLU A 281 5.95 -17.12 11.92
CA GLU A 281 7.18 -17.29 12.68
C GLU A 281 7.86 -18.64 12.42
N ALA A 282 7.22 -19.51 11.64
CA ALA A 282 7.61 -20.91 11.48
C ALA A 282 7.79 -21.62 12.85
N ALA A 283 6.93 -21.28 13.81
CA ALA A 283 6.90 -21.85 15.14
C ALA A 283 6.15 -23.18 15.11
N CYS A 284 6.85 -24.27 14.85
CA CYS A 284 6.27 -25.60 14.78
C CYS A 284 5.88 -26.15 16.16
N HIS A 285 6.70 -25.87 17.17
CA HIS A 285 6.49 -26.25 18.57
C HIS A 285 6.28 -25.02 19.44
N ASP A 286 5.64 -25.26 20.59
CA ASP A 286 5.50 -24.22 21.61
C ASP A 286 6.86 -23.75 22.10
N GLY A 287 7.03 -22.44 22.29
CA GLY A 287 8.32 -21.89 22.70
C GLY A 287 8.37 -20.38 22.79
N THR A 288 9.56 -19.87 23.13
CA THR A 288 9.82 -18.44 23.32
C THR A 288 10.75 -17.86 22.25
N GLY A 289 11.36 -18.71 21.44
CA GLY A 289 12.42 -18.34 20.49
C GLY A 289 11.86 -17.74 19.19
N PHE A 290 12.45 -16.63 18.75
CA PHE A 290 12.14 -15.99 17.49
C PHE A 290 13.04 -16.50 16.37
N SER A 291 12.46 -17.08 15.35
CA SER A 291 13.20 -17.52 14.16
C SER A 291 13.53 -16.33 13.25
N VAL A 292 14.80 -15.94 13.23
CA VAL A 292 15.28 -14.93 12.26
C VAL A 292 15.33 -15.53 10.85
N LEU A 293 15.79 -16.77 10.76
CA LEU A 293 15.87 -17.52 9.51
C LEU A 293 15.52 -18.99 9.75
N SER A 294 14.43 -19.42 9.14
CA SER A 294 14.05 -20.83 9.02
C SER A 294 14.05 -21.27 7.55
N VAL A 295 14.43 -22.51 7.31
CA VAL A 295 14.49 -23.14 6.00
C VAL A 295 13.71 -24.44 6.07
N GLY A 296 12.83 -24.66 5.11
CA GLY A 296 12.06 -25.89 4.95
C GLY A 296 11.95 -26.28 3.49
N PRO A 297 11.38 -27.45 3.19
CA PRO A 297 11.16 -27.88 1.81
C PRO A 297 10.17 -26.93 1.11
N LEU A 298 10.48 -26.59 -0.14
CA LEU A 298 9.60 -25.76 -0.97
C LEU A 298 8.26 -26.48 -1.22
N GLY A 299 7.16 -25.86 -0.81
CA GLY A 299 5.82 -26.42 -0.92
C GLY A 299 5.47 -27.47 0.14
N GLY A 300 6.33 -27.66 1.14
CA GLY A 300 6.07 -28.55 2.27
C GLY A 300 5.11 -27.92 3.27
N GLN A 301 4.11 -28.69 3.69
CA GLN A 301 3.23 -28.31 4.79
C GLN A 301 3.56 -29.08 6.08
N ASP A 302 4.65 -29.84 6.05
CA ASP A 302 5.11 -30.56 7.23
C ASP A 302 6.02 -29.67 8.07
N CYS A 303 5.52 -29.31 9.22
CA CYS A 303 6.24 -28.44 10.16
C CYS A 303 7.50 -29.11 10.72
N ASP A 304 7.53 -30.43 10.80
CA ASP A 304 8.67 -31.18 11.36
C ASP A 304 9.92 -31.13 10.44
N GLU A 305 9.75 -30.78 9.17
CA GLU A 305 10.85 -30.59 8.21
C GLU A 305 11.45 -29.17 8.22
N VAL A 306 10.89 -28.26 9.02
CA VAL A 306 11.39 -26.89 9.13
C VAL A 306 12.56 -26.82 10.08
N VAL A 307 13.69 -26.32 9.59
CA VAL A 307 14.90 -26.13 10.39
C VAL A 307 15.13 -24.65 10.67
N THR A 308 15.11 -24.25 11.92
CA THR A 308 15.50 -22.90 12.34
C THR A 308 17.03 -22.79 12.34
N VAL A 309 17.54 -21.94 11.45
CA VAL A 309 19.00 -21.73 11.26
C VAL A 309 19.53 -20.67 12.24
N ILE A 310 18.75 -19.60 12.46
CA ILE A 310 19.11 -18.53 13.38
C ILE A 310 17.90 -18.24 14.26
N GLU A 311 18.08 -18.35 15.57
CA GLU A 311 17.06 -18.11 16.58
C GLU A 311 17.55 -17.10 17.62
N ILE A 312 16.63 -16.23 18.06
CA ILE A 312 16.87 -15.33 19.20
C ILE A 312 15.96 -15.78 20.34
N PRO A 313 16.53 -16.34 21.43
CA PRO A 313 15.73 -16.82 22.57
C PRO A 313 14.93 -15.70 23.23
N GLY A 314 13.69 -15.98 23.62
CA GLY A 314 12.79 -15.06 24.32
C GLY A 314 12.20 -13.93 23.46
N LEU A 315 12.72 -13.69 22.26
CA LEU A 315 12.26 -12.56 21.43
C LEU A 315 10.84 -12.78 20.90
N LEU A 316 10.43 -14.02 20.61
CA LEU A 316 9.07 -14.33 20.18
C LEU A 316 8.06 -13.98 21.27
N SER A 317 8.34 -14.39 22.52
CA SER A 317 7.52 -14.04 23.68
C SER A 317 7.43 -12.53 23.87
N PHE A 318 8.55 -11.82 23.72
CA PHE A 318 8.55 -10.37 23.82
C PHE A 318 7.67 -9.71 22.77
N LEU A 319 7.74 -10.17 21.52
CA LEU A 319 6.93 -9.66 20.42
C LEU A 319 5.44 -9.99 20.57
N ALA A 320 5.11 -11.13 21.21
CA ALA A 320 3.74 -11.54 21.44
C ALA A 320 3.13 -10.92 22.73
N HIS A 321 3.88 -10.94 23.84
CA HIS A 321 3.34 -10.72 25.21
C HIS A 321 4.04 -9.61 26.01
N ASN A 322 5.10 -8.97 25.50
CA ASN A 322 5.98 -8.02 26.20
C ASN A 322 6.76 -8.63 27.37
N ASP A 323 6.96 -9.92 27.40
CA ASP A 323 7.82 -10.65 28.35
C ASP A 323 8.72 -11.62 27.58
N PHE A 324 9.68 -12.28 28.26
CA PHE A 324 10.64 -13.18 27.63
C PHE A 324 10.39 -14.66 27.93
N ASP A 325 9.40 -14.95 28.75
CA ASP A 325 9.22 -16.27 29.37
C ASP A 325 7.90 -16.95 28.98
N THR A 326 6.87 -16.19 28.56
CA THR A 326 5.58 -16.74 28.16
C THR A 326 5.72 -17.52 26.85
N GLU A 327 5.40 -18.81 26.87
CA GLU A 327 5.44 -19.66 25.66
C GLU A 327 4.34 -19.27 24.68
N VAL A 328 4.71 -19.14 23.42
CA VAL A 328 3.80 -18.98 22.29
C VAL A 328 3.48 -20.37 21.73
N LYS A 329 2.20 -20.65 21.51
CA LYS A 329 1.76 -21.93 20.92
C LYS A 329 2.26 -22.08 19.49
N GLY A 330 2.78 -23.26 19.19
CA GLY A 330 3.22 -23.65 17.85
C GLY A 330 2.10 -24.28 17.01
N VAL A 331 2.41 -24.49 15.73
CA VAL A 331 1.51 -25.11 14.75
C VAL A 331 1.01 -26.47 15.23
N ASN A 332 1.91 -27.31 15.80
CA ASN A 332 1.59 -28.68 16.21
C ASN A 332 0.60 -28.74 17.39
N THR A 333 0.49 -27.67 18.17
CA THR A 333 -0.52 -27.51 19.22
C THR A 333 -1.81 -26.90 18.67
N LEU A 334 -1.70 -25.88 17.81
CA LEU A 334 -2.85 -25.11 17.32
C LEU A 334 -3.69 -25.86 16.27
N VAL A 335 -3.09 -26.62 15.36
CA VAL A 335 -3.85 -27.36 14.33
C VAL A 335 -4.84 -28.37 14.94
N PRO A 336 -4.47 -29.19 15.93
CA PRO A 336 -5.43 -30.03 16.65
C PRO A 336 -6.56 -29.24 17.34
N GLU A 337 -6.25 -28.09 17.98
CA GLU A 337 -7.26 -27.22 18.59
C GLU A 337 -8.28 -26.69 17.58
N TYR A 338 -7.81 -26.31 16.38
CA TYR A 338 -8.70 -25.87 15.29
C TYR A 338 -9.55 -27.01 14.73
N ARG A 339 -9.00 -28.23 14.62
CA ARG A 339 -9.74 -29.41 14.20
C ARG A 339 -10.85 -29.79 15.20
N GLU A 340 -10.58 -29.64 16.49
CA GLU A 340 -11.58 -29.85 17.53
C GLU A 340 -12.68 -28.78 17.50
N ALA A 341 -12.31 -27.50 17.33
CA ALA A 341 -13.23 -26.39 17.36
C ALA A 341 -14.12 -26.27 16.11
N TYR A 342 -13.56 -26.53 14.92
CA TYR A 342 -14.22 -26.22 13.62
C TYR A 342 -14.41 -27.47 12.74
N GLY A 343 -14.04 -28.65 13.20
CA GLY A 343 -14.21 -29.93 12.52
C GLY A 343 -12.98 -30.38 11.72
N THR A 344 -13.00 -31.62 11.29
CA THR A 344 -11.90 -32.23 10.50
C THR A 344 -12.19 -32.26 9.01
N HIS A 345 -13.47 -32.14 8.62
CA HIS A 345 -13.92 -32.20 7.21
C HIS A 345 -14.87 -31.04 6.93
N LEU A 346 -14.83 -30.53 5.70
CA LEU A 346 -15.81 -29.56 5.23
C LEU A 346 -17.22 -30.16 5.32
N PRO A 347 -18.23 -29.35 5.67
CA PRO A 347 -19.62 -29.82 5.73
C PRO A 347 -20.06 -30.47 4.40
N ASP A 348 -20.93 -31.48 4.49
CA ASP A 348 -21.56 -32.09 3.35
C ASP A 348 -22.73 -31.21 2.84
N ASP A 349 -22.38 -30.04 2.29
CA ASP A 349 -23.28 -29.02 1.81
C ASP A 349 -22.93 -28.68 0.36
N PRO A 350 -23.94 -28.57 -0.54
CA PRO A 350 -23.74 -28.20 -1.95
C PRO A 350 -22.92 -26.94 -2.20
N ILE A 351 -22.84 -26.01 -1.23
CA ILE A 351 -22.04 -24.78 -1.33
C ILE A 351 -20.54 -25.07 -1.52
N TYR A 352 -20.06 -26.22 -1.05
CA TYR A 352 -18.66 -26.63 -1.19
C TYR A 352 -18.37 -27.34 -2.51
N GLY A 353 -19.41 -27.65 -3.32
CA GLY A 353 -19.28 -28.34 -4.60
C GLY A 353 -18.55 -29.68 -4.46
N GLU A 354 -17.50 -29.90 -5.27
CA GLU A 354 -16.68 -31.12 -5.25
C GLU A 354 -15.82 -31.24 -3.98
N ARG A 355 -15.78 -30.23 -3.13
CA ARG A 355 -14.99 -30.20 -1.89
C ARG A 355 -15.79 -30.61 -0.66
N ALA A 356 -17.10 -30.80 -0.78
CA ALA A 356 -17.94 -31.27 0.32
C ALA A 356 -17.36 -32.57 0.91
N GLY A 357 -17.27 -32.65 2.23
CA GLY A 357 -16.71 -33.81 2.95
C GLY A 357 -15.20 -34.00 2.83
N GLN A 358 -14.44 -33.13 2.16
CA GLN A 358 -12.98 -33.21 2.12
C GLN A 358 -12.36 -32.79 3.46
N GLU A 359 -11.20 -33.38 3.79
CA GLU A 359 -10.44 -33.00 4.98
C GLU A 359 -9.99 -31.53 4.90
N ILE A 360 -10.11 -30.81 6.02
CA ILE A 360 -9.68 -29.42 6.12
C ILE A 360 -8.20 -29.37 6.50
N ASP A 361 -7.42 -28.70 5.67
CA ASP A 361 -6.07 -28.32 6.01
C ASP A 361 -6.09 -26.91 6.66
N TYR A 362 -5.84 -26.87 7.96
CA TYR A 362 -5.81 -25.63 8.74
C TYR A 362 -4.49 -24.90 8.65
N LEU A 363 -3.40 -25.58 8.25
CA LEU A 363 -2.10 -24.92 8.16
C LEU A 363 -2.05 -24.01 6.94
N PRO A 364 -1.87 -22.68 7.13
CA PRO A 364 -1.62 -21.77 6.01
C PRO A 364 -0.37 -22.19 5.24
N LEU A 365 -0.28 -21.84 3.95
CA LEU A 365 0.96 -22.03 3.18
C LEU A 365 2.12 -21.35 3.89
N MET A 366 2.85 -22.14 4.69
CA MET A 366 3.85 -21.62 5.64
C MET A 366 4.95 -20.83 4.94
N GLU A 367 5.43 -21.30 3.78
CA GLU A 367 6.43 -20.59 3.00
C GLU A 367 5.99 -19.18 2.62
N VAL A 368 4.78 -19.04 2.09
CA VAL A 368 4.25 -17.73 1.66
C VAL A 368 4.02 -16.82 2.86
N THR A 369 3.49 -17.38 3.95
CA THR A 369 3.20 -16.65 5.18
C THR A 369 4.49 -16.19 5.87
N TYR A 370 5.47 -17.08 6.03
CA TYR A 370 6.77 -16.79 6.63
C TYR A 370 7.58 -15.77 5.81
N TRP A 371 7.79 -16.04 4.52
CA TRP A 371 8.57 -15.13 3.69
C TRP A 371 7.85 -13.82 3.42
N GLY A 372 6.52 -13.80 3.31
CA GLY A 372 5.75 -12.57 3.22
C GLY A 372 6.01 -11.66 4.41
N PHE A 373 5.96 -12.20 5.63
CA PHE A 373 6.23 -11.47 6.85
C PHE A 373 7.70 -10.99 6.94
N ARG A 374 8.67 -11.85 6.62
CA ARG A 374 10.10 -11.51 6.63
C ARG A 374 10.47 -10.46 5.58
N LEU A 375 9.93 -10.56 4.36
CA LEU A 375 10.17 -9.59 3.28
C LEU A 375 9.55 -8.23 3.61
N MET A 376 8.36 -8.20 4.23
CA MET A 376 7.75 -6.97 4.70
C MET A 376 8.70 -6.21 5.66
N ILE A 377 9.19 -6.89 6.68
CA ILE A 377 10.13 -6.32 7.66
C ILE A 377 11.45 -5.93 6.99
N GLY A 378 12.03 -6.83 6.19
CA GLY A 378 13.34 -6.63 5.56
C GLY A 378 13.36 -5.45 4.60
N PHE A 379 12.39 -5.33 3.70
CA PHE A 379 12.27 -4.19 2.79
C PHE A 379 11.98 -2.88 3.54
N GLY A 380 11.16 -2.93 4.60
CA GLY A 380 10.89 -1.78 5.45
C GLY A 380 12.17 -1.27 6.12
N MET A 381 12.96 -2.15 6.73
CA MET A 381 14.22 -1.82 7.38
C MET A 381 15.27 -1.26 6.39
N LEU A 382 15.37 -1.87 5.20
CA LEU A 382 16.27 -1.38 4.13
C LEU A 382 15.90 0.03 3.69
N ALA A 383 14.62 0.29 3.48
CA ALA A 383 14.13 1.62 3.09
C ALA A 383 14.36 2.66 4.19
N ALA A 384 14.11 2.31 5.46
CA ALA A 384 14.38 3.17 6.60
C ALA A 384 15.87 3.51 6.74
N ALA A 385 16.74 2.51 6.64
CA ALA A 385 18.18 2.67 6.71
C ALA A 385 18.71 3.56 5.57
N PHE A 386 18.20 3.35 4.35
CA PHE A 386 18.56 4.19 3.20
C PHE A 386 18.07 5.63 3.37
N ALA A 387 16.87 5.86 3.90
CA ALA A 387 16.35 7.20 4.16
C ALA A 387 17.21 7.94 5.22
N ALA A 388 17.59 7.26 6.28
CA ALA A 388 18.50 7.81 7.31
C ALA A 388 19.89 8.14 6.71
N LEU A 389 20.44 7.23 5.90
CA LEU A 389 21.70 7.45 5.18
C LEU A 389 21.59 8.65 4.23
N ALA A 390 20.49 8.79 3.52
CA ALA A 390 20.23 9.91 2.63
C ALA A 390 20.24 11.26 3.38
N LEU A 391 19.60 11.35 4.55
CA LEU A 391 19.66 12.53 5.40
C LEU A 391 21.09 12.87 5.81
N TRP A 392 21.85 11.86 6.22
CA TRP A 392 23.25 12.04 6.64
C TRP A 392 24.15 12.50 5.50
N LEU A 393 24.04 11.86 4.32
CA LEU A 393 24.83 12.20 3.14
C LEU A 393 24.53 13.59 2.59
N THR A 394 23.25 14.01 2.64
CA THR A 394 22.82 15.31 2.08
C THR A 394 22.83 16.47 3.08
N ARG A 395 23.34 16.26 4.31
CA ARG A 395 23.41 17.30 5.36
C ARG A 395 24.14 18.57 4.93
N LYS A 396 25.16 18.46 4.05
CA LYS A 396 25.91 19.59 3.49
C LYS A 396 25.25 20.23 2.23
N GLY A 397 24.06 19.79 1.84
CA GLY A 397 23.36 20.30 0.66
C GLY A 397 23.80 19.69 -0.67
N THR A 398 24.61 18.62 -0.63
CA THR A 398 25.12 17.91 -1.80
C THR A 398 24.63 16.48 -1.83
N VAL A 399 24.55 15.91 -3.04
CA VAL A 399 24.40 14.46 -3.28
C VAL A 399 25.77 13.94 -3.75
N PRO A 400 26.24 12.78 -3.25
CA PRO A 400 27.46 12.16 -3.73
C PRO A 400 27.43 11.93 -5.25
N ASP A 401 28.56 12.16 -5.93
CA ASP A 401 28.72 11.84 -7.35
C ASP A 401 29.09 10.36 -7.51
N SER A 402 28.11 9.51 -7.26
CA SER A 402 28.25 8.06 -7.31
C SER A 402 27.10 7.47 -8.10
N ARG A 403 27.40 6.91 -9.27
CA ARG A 403 26.41 6.23 -10.13
C ARG A 403 25.76 5.01 -9.42
N PRO A 404 26.50 4.14 -8.73
CA PRO A 404 25.88 3.06 -7.95
C PRO A 404 24.91 3.58 -6.89
N LEU A 405 25.29 4.60 -6.12
CA LEU A 405 24.42 5.16 -5.09
C LEU A 405 23.16 5.83 -5.66
N MET A 406 23.28 6.46 -6.84
CA MET A 406 22.10 6.98 -7.56
C MET A 406 21.15 5.84 -7.95
N TRP A 407 21.67 4.72 -8.49
CA TRP A 407 20.82 3.57 -8.81
C TRP A 407 20.22 2.92 -7.56
N THR A 408 20.97 2.88 -6.45
CA THR A 408 20.43 2.44 -5.16
C THR A 408 19.29 3.34 -4.68
N ALA A 409 19.39 4.66 -4.86
CA ALA A 409 18.33 5.60 -4.51
C ALA A 409 17.06 5.38 -5.37
N VAL A 410 17.24 5.16 -6.68
CA VAL A 410 16.12 4.90 -7.59
C VAL A 410 15.49 3.53 -7.31
N ALA A 411 16.30 2.48 -7.16
CA ALA A 411 15.80 1.14 -6.83
C ALA A 411 15.17 1.09 -5.42
N GLY A 412 15.67 1.90 -4.50
CA GLY A 412 15.13 2.06 -3.14
C GLY A 412 13.69 2.55 -3.10
N ILE A 413 13.18 3.16 -4.19
CA ILE A 413 11.75 3.48 -4.35
C ILE A 413 10.90 2.21 -4.23
N LEU A 414 11.38 1.08 -4.78
CA LEU A 414 10.62 -0.18 -4.81
C LEU A 414 10.56 -0.88 -3.46
N ALA A 415 11.48 -0.59 -2.53
CA ALA A 415 11.54 -1.28 -1.25
C ALA A 415 10.25 -1.12 -0.41
N PRO A 416 9.71 0.09 -0.15
CA PRO A 416 8.46 0.21 0.59
C PRO A 416 7.23 -0.33 -0.19
N PHE A 417 7.24 -0.34 -1.53
CA PHE A 417 6.22 -1.04 -2.30
C PHE A 417 6.28 -2.55 -2.04
N GLY A 418 7.48 -3.12 -2.12
CA GLY A 418 7.71 -4.54 -1.82
C GLY A 418 7.29 -4.91 -0.40
N ALA A 419 7.59 -4.04 0.58
CA ALA A 419 7.16 -4.23 1.97
C ALA A 419 5.61 -4.27 2.08
N ASN A 420 4.91 -3.31 1.48
CA ASN A 420 3.45 -3.26 1.50
C ASN A 420 2.83 -4.49 0.82
N ILE A 421 3.32 -4.89 -0.35
CA ILE A 421 2.83 -6.09 -1.08
C ILE A 421 3.07 -7.35 -0.24
N ALA A 422 4.28 -7.54 0.29
CA ALA A 422 4.63 -8.70 1.08
C ALA A 422 3.78 -8.79 2.36
N GLY A 423 3.54 -7.65 3.03
CA GLY A 423 2.67 -7.57 4.20
C GLY A 423 1.22 -7.90 3.89
N TRP A 424 0.71 -7.44 2.75
CA TRP A 424 -0.65 -7.77 2.32
C TRP A 424 -0.78 -9.26 1.97
N VAL A 425 0.17 -9.81 1.19
CA VAL A 425 0.20 -11.26 0.87
C VAL A 425 0.27 -12.09 2.15
N PHE A 426 1.12 -11.73 3.11
CA PHE A 426 1.17 -12.36 4.43
C PHE A 426 -0.21 -12.33 5.12
N THR A 427 -0.86 -11.17 5.14
CA THR A 427 -2.15 -10.99 5.80
C THR A 427 -3.22 -11.91 5.23
N GLU A 428 -3.31 -12.01 3.89
CA GLU A 428 -4.36 -12.77 3.20
C GLU A 428 -4.07 -14.27 3.14
N MET A 429 -2.82 -14.64 2.94
CA MET A 429 -2.43 -16.07 2.87
C MET A 429 -2.37 -16.70 4.26
N GLY A 430 -1.99 -15.94 5.27
CA GLY A 430 -1.90 -16.46 6.64
C GLY A 430 -3.25 -16.73 7.31
N ARG A 431 -4.37 -16.24 6.77
CA ARG A 431 -5.71 -16.53 7.31
C ARG A 431 -6.38 -17.77 6.70
N GLN A 432 -5.77 -18.37 5.68
CA GLN A 432 -6.34 -19.58 5.09
C GLN A 432 -6.38 -20.72 6.11
N PRO A 433 -7.39 -21.63 6.05
CA PRO A 433 -8.41 -21.79 4.99
C PRO A 433 -9.66 -20.89 5.12
N PHE A 434 -9.67 -19.93 6.02
CA PHE A 434 -10.82 -19.05 6.25
C PHE A 434 -10.76 -17.80 5.35
N VAL A 435 -11.89 -17.41 4.79
CA VAL A 435 -12.11 -16.08 4.23
C VAL A 435 -12.65 -15.11 5.28
N VAL A 436 -13.50 -15.57 6.20
CA VAL A 436 -13.86 -14.89 7.45
C VAL A 436 -13.35 -15.75 8.59
N VAL A 437 -12.42 -15.21 9.37
CA VAL A 437 -11.72 -15.95 10.44
C VAL A 437 -12.62 -16.06 11.65
N PRO A 438 -12.75 -17.24 12.27
CA PRO A 438 -13.44 -17.36 13.55
C PRO A 438 -12.70 -16.58 14.63
N ASN A 439 -13.44 -15.92 15.49
CA ASN A 439 -12.86 -15.18 16.60
C ASN A 439 -12.64 -16.11 17.81
N PRO A 440 -11.40 -16.40 18.19
CA PRO A 440 -11.12 -17.26 19.33
C PRO A 440 -11.35 -16.57 20.69
N ASN A 441 -11.57 -15.24 20.67
CA ASN A 441 -11.76 -14.45 21.90
C ASN A 441 -13.25 -14.41 22.27
N PRO A 442 -13.62 -14.60 23.56
CA PRO A 442 -15.00 -14.52 24.03
C PRO A 442 -15.72 -13.20 23.76
N SER A 443 -14.98 -12.13 23.41
CA SER A 443 -15.56 -10.84 22.97
C SER A 443 -16.07 -10.84 21.54
N GLY A 444 -15.79 -11.89 20.76
CA GLY A 444 -16.29 -12.06 19.41
C GLY A 444 -17.66 -12.73 19.36
N VAL A 445 -18.25 -12.74 18.16
CA VAL A 445 -19.53 -13.42 17.94
C VAL A 445 -19.26 -14.90 17.65
N ASP A 446 -19.77 -15.79 18.50
CA ASP A 446 -19.62 -17.22 18.32
C ASP A 446 -20.25 -17.70 17.00
N GLY A 447 -19.56 -18.57 16.29
CA GLY A 447 -20.05 -19.21 15.07
C GLY A 447 -19.99 -18.37 13.78
N VAL A 448 -19.50 -17.13 13.83
CA VAL A 448 -19.29 -16.31 12.63
C VAL A 448 -17.93 -16.59 12.02
N TYR A 449 -17.92 -17.46 11.03
CA TYR A 449 -16.75 -17.74 10.19
C TYR A 449 -17.18 -18.29 8.82
N MET A 450 -16.29 -18.23 7.84
CA MET A 450 -16.53 -18.81 6.51
C MET A 450 -15.24 -19.39 5.94
N PHE A 451 -15.29 -20.65 5.50
CA PHE A 451 -14.19 -21.23 4.75
C PHE A 451 -14.10 -20.63 3.34
N THR A 452 -12.90 -20.41 2.86
CA THR A 452 -12.66 -19.90 1.50
C THR A 452 -13.27 -20.81 0.42
N ALA A 453 -13.34 -22.12 0.68
CA ALA A 453 -13.98 -23.09 -0.19
C ALA A 453 -15.48 -22.84 -0.43
N ALA A 454 -16.19 -22.24 0.54
CA ALA A 454 -17.62 -21.88 0.45
C ALA A 454 -17.87 -20.50 -0.17
N ALA A 455 -16.84 -19.73 -0.46
CA ALA A 455 -16.96 -18.32 -0.83
C ALA A 455 -17.18 -18.07 -2.33
N VAL A 456 -16.83 -19.07 -3.16
CA VAL A 456 -16.83 -18.98 -4.63
C VAL A 456 -18.24 -19.10 -5.20
N SER A 457 -18.48 -18.42 -6.31
CA SER A 457 -19.74 -18.46 -7.04
C SER A 457 -20.02 -19.85 -7.62
N PRO A 458 -21.13 -20.53 -7.23
CA PRO A 458 -21.41 -21.90 -7.70
C PRO A 458 -21.78 -21.99 -9.19
N GLY A 459 -22.20 -20.87 -9.79
CA GLY A 459 -22.62 -20.79 -11.19
C GLY A 459 -21.54 -20.39 -12.17
N VAL A 460 -20.27 -20.22 -11.70
CA VAL A 460 -19.16 -19.75 -12.55
C VAL A 460 -18.16 -20.88 -12.77
N SER A 461 -17.92 -21.23 -14.02
CA SER A 461 -16.97 -22.28 -14.38
C SER A 461 -15.51 -21.77 -14.31
N GLY A 462 -14.56 -22.69 -14.06
CA GLY A 462 -13.14 -22.35 -14.07
C GLY A 462 -12.67 -21.76 -15.42
N GLN A 463 -13.30 -22.11 -16.54
CA GLN A 463 -12.98 -21.55 -17.87
C GLN A 463 -13.38 -20.06 -17.98
N GLU A 464 -14.54 -19.68 -17.44
CA GLU A 464 -14.99 -18.29 -17.41
C GLU A 464 -14.08 -17.43 -16.53
N ILE A 465 -13.63 -17.96 -15.39
CA ILE A 465 -12.68 -17.26 -14.52
C ILE A 465 -11.32 -17.10 -15.22
N VAL A 466 -10.81 -18.12 -15.93
CA VAL A 466 -9.57 -18.01 -16.72
C VAL A 466 -9.70 -16.95 -17.81
N PHE A 467 -10.84 -16.92 -18.54
CA PHE A 467 -11.06 -15.92 -19.57
C PHE A 467 -11.08 -14.51 -18.99
N SER A 468 -11.77 -14.32 -17.87
CA SER A 468 -11.81 -13.02 -17.18
C SER A 468 -10.45 -12.64 -16.62
N LEU A 469 -9.69 -13.57 -16.03
CA LEU A 469 -8.31 -13.33 -15.57
C LEU A 469 -7.38 -12.90 -16.72
N ALA A 470 -7.45 -13.59 -17.86
CA ALA A 470 -6.65 -13.23 -19.02
C ALA A 470 -7.00 -11.84 -19.56
N THR A 471 -8.30 -11.50 -19.60
CA THR A 471 -8.78 -10.19 -20.03
C THR A 471 -8.33 -9.08 -19.08
N LEU A 472 -8.52 -9.27 -17.77
CA LEU A 472 -8.08 -8.31 -16.75
C LEU A 472 -6.56 -8.18 -16.72
N GLY A 473 -5.82 -9.29 -16.84
CA GLY A 473 -4.37 -9.29 -16.91
C GLY A 473 -3.83 -8.51 -18.12
N LEU A 474 -4.49 -8.62 -19.27
CA LEU A 474 -4.14 -7.83 -20.47
C LEU A 474 -4.40 -6.34 -20.23
N ILE A 475 -5.58 -5.97 -19.72
CA ILE A 475 -5.93 -4.58 -19.43
C ILE A 475 -4.93 -3.98 -18.43
N TYR A 476 -4.65 -4.68 -17.35
CA TYR A 476 -3.70 -4.24 -16.32
C TYR A 476 -2.26 -4.13 -16.87
N GLY A 477 -1.85 -5.06 -17.74
CA GLY A 477 -0.56 -4.97 -18.43
C GLY A 477 -0.45 -3.73 -19.29
N VAL A 478 -1.49 -3.37 -20.03
CA VAL A 478 -1.54 -2.12 -20.83
C VAL A 478 -1.51 -0.89 -19.90
N LEU A 479 -2.30 -0.87 -18.82
CA LEU A 479 -2.29 0.23 -17.87
C LEU A 479 -0.92 0.41 -17.22
N LEU A 480 -0.25 -0.67 -16.82
CA LEU A 480 1.11 -0.63 -16.26
C LEU A 480 2.12 -0.02 -17.22
N VAL A 481 2.06 -0.41 -18.50
CA VAL A 481 2.94 0.16 -19.53
C VAL A 481 2.67 1.65 -19.72
N VAL A 482 1.39 2.05 -19.84
CA VAL A 482 1.01 3.47 -20.00
C VAL A 482 1.47 4.28 -18.79
N GLU A 483 1.19 3.82 -17.58
CA GLU A 483 1.60 4.50 -16.35
C GLU A 483 3.12 4.64 -16.26
N THR A 484 3.85 3.54 -16.47
CA THR A 484 5.32 3.54 -16.43
C THR A 484 5.89 4.52 -17.44
N VAL A 485 5.40 4.51 -18.69
CA VAL A 485 5.84 5.43 -19.75
C VAL A 485 5.56 6.88 -19.34
N LEU A 486 4.37 7.19 -18.83
CA LEU A 486 4.01 8.53 -18.40
C LEU A 486 4.88 9.00 -17.21
N ILE A 487 5.01 8.17 -16.16
CA ILE A 487 5.85 8.51 -15.00
C ILE A 487 7.30 8.75 -15.45
N VAL A 488 7.89 7.84 -16.21
CA VAL A 488 9.27 7.98 -16.70
C VAL A 488 9.43 9.21 -17.59
N ARG A 489 8.46 9.50 -18.46
CA ARG A 489 8.48 10.70 -19.30
C ARG A 489 8.52 11.98 -18.48
N TYR A 490 7.60 12.13 -17.50
CA TYR A 490 7.53 13.31 -16.64
C TYR A 490 8.72 13.39 -15.68
N VAL A 491 9.18 12.29 -15.13
CA VAL A 491 10.39 12.25 -14.31
C VAL A 491 11.60 12.72 -15.11
N ARG A 492 11.81 12.20 -16.32
CA ARG A 492 12.96 12.64 -17.16
C ARG A 492 12.86 14.09 -17.60
N GLY A 493 11.66 14.58 -17.86
CA GLY A 493 11.44 15.97 -18.24
C GLY A 493 11.57 16.97 -17.09
N GLY A 494 11.49 16.48 -15.83
CA GLY A 494 11.63 17.29 -14.63
C GLY A 494 10.54 18.37 -14.49
N VAL A 495 10.89 19.46 -13.81
CA VAL A 495 9.95 20.57 -13.54
C VAL A 495 9.43 21.20 -14.82
N ALA A 496 10.26 21.32 -15.84
CA ALA A 496 9.87 21.91 -17.13
C ALA A 496 8.71 21.16 -17.81
N ALA A 497 8.70 19.83 -17.72
CA ALA A 497 7.61 19.03 -18.29
C ALA A 497 6.27 19.21 -17.57
N ALA A 498 6.31 19.58 -16.30
CA ALA A 498 5.12 19.83 -15.49
C ALA A 498 4.66 21.31 -15.54
N MET A 499 5.48 22.20 -16.05
CA MET A 499 5.23 23.64 -16.18
C MET A 499 5.68 24.16 -17.54
N PRO A 500 4.93 23.88 -18.62
CA PRO A 500 5.29 24.33 -19.97
C PRO A 500 5.49 25.85 -20.09
N GLU A 501 4.79 26.64 -19.26
CA GLU A 501 4.92 28.10 -19.17
C GLU A 501 6.35 28.57 -18.85
N LEU A 502 7.15 27.74 -18.17
CA LEU A 502 8.56 28.05 -17.93
C LEU A 502 9.42 27.85 -19.18
N ALA A 503 9.03 26.95 -20.08
CA ALA A 503 9.73 26.73 -21.33
C ALA A 503 9.55 27.87 -22.34
N HIS A 504 8.40 28.57 -22.27
CA HIS A 504 8.08 29.68 -23.18
C HIS A 504 8.54 31.06 -22.68
N ARG A 505 8.85 31.22 -21.39
CA ARG A 505 9.37 32.51 -20.87
C ARG A 505 10.71 32.92 -21.45
N ASP A 506 11.51 31.98 -21.92
CA ASP A 506 12.83 32.23 -22.49
C ASP A 506 12.77 32.49 -24.01
N GLU A 507 11.63 32.20 -24.68
CA GLU A 507 11.43 32.49 -26.12
C GLU A 507 10.80 33.87 -26.34
N GLU A 508 10.15 34.50 -25.36
CA GLU A 508 9.50 35.80 -25.46
C GLU A 508 10.34 36.95 -24.89
N HIS A 509 11.50 37.23 -25.46
CA HIS A 509 12.04 38.59 -25.50
C HIS A 509 11.75 39.27 -26.86
N GLY A 510 10.59 39.00 -27.43
CA GLY A 510 9.95 39.72 -28.55
C GLY A 510 8.61 40.31 -28.09
N PRO A 511 8.18 41.47 -28.61
CA PRO A 511 7.01 42.18 -28.07
C PRO A 511 5.68 41.55 -28.50
N THR A 512 4.86 41.26 -27.50
CA THR A 512 3.39 41.18 -27.48
C THR A 512 2.65 40.33 -28.51
N ASP A 513 1.93 39.29 -28.01
CA ASP A 513 0.49 39.17 -28.28
C ASP A 513 -0.14 38.21 -27.24
N GLY A 514 -1.41 38.49 -26.87
CA GLY A 514 -2.09 37.98 -25.69
C GLY A 514 -2.36 36.47 -25.62
N PRO A 515 -2.85 35.96 -24.49
CA PRO A 515 -2.91 34.53 -24.20
C PRO A 515 -3.87 33.77 -25.11
N GLY A 516 -3.32 32.83 -25.85
CA GLY A 516 -4.06 31.88 -26.68
C GLY A 516 -4.89 30.89 -25.84
N ARG A 517 -6.03 30.55 -26.35
CA ARG A 517 -7.08 29.70 -25.74
C ARG A 517 -6.69 28.21 -25.52
N ASP A 518 -5.48 27.80 -25.91
CA ASP A 518 -5.07 26.39 -25.96
C ASP A 518 -4.36 25.87 -24.70
N ASP A 519 -4.04 26.74 -23.72
CA ASP A 519 -3.24 26.38 -22.53
C ASP A 519 -4.04 25.61 -21.45
N VAL A 520 -5.37 25.53 -21.57
CA VAL A 520 -6.23 24.86 -20.57
C VAL A 520 -6.06 23.33 -20.61
N LEU A 521 -5.65 22.77 -21.76
CA LEU A 521 -5.47 21.33 -21.95
C LEU A 521 -4.05 20.83 -21.61
N ALA A 522 -3.07 21.71 -21.49
CA ALA A 522 -1.68 21.34 -21.19
C ALA A 522 -1.49 20.71 -19.80
N PHE A 523 -2.45 20.91 -18.89
CA PHE A 523 -2.43 20.25 -17.57
C PHE A 523 -3.08 18.86 -17.60
N ALA A 524 -3.94 18.57 -18.56
CA ALA A 524 -4.62 17.27 -18.71
C ALA A 524 -3.83 16.27 -19.58
N TYR A 525 -2.83 16.74 -20.31
CA TYR A 525 -1.90 15.94 -21.11
C TYR A 525 -0.46 16.17 -20.60
#